data_0eb5bf6edb321f946f1035bd2df16b3a
#
_entry.id   0eb5bf6edb321f946f1035bd2df16b3a
#
_cell.length_a   1.000
_cell.length_b   1.000
_cell.length_c   1.000
_cell.angle_alpha   90.00
_cell.angle_beta   90.00
_cell.angle_gamma   90.00
#
_symmetry.space_group_name_H-M   'P 1'
#
loop_
_entity.id
_entity.type
_entity.pdbx_description
1 polymer ?
#
loop_
_entity_poly.entity_id
_entity_poly.type
_entity_poly.pdbx_seq_one_letter_code
_entity_poly.pdbx_strand_id
1 'polypeptide(L)'
;MCRNLADYRRAGEWTDEADRWMRREAVGGYPGVCRVHRAELKALRGSWSEAEQEARHACEELERFRIMDAVGSAHYQVGEVRLHMGDLPAAEEAFNRAYEYGLEPQPGMALLLFARGEIDEAAKSIARALSGGAASEVDGERSADLLSRTRLLPAQVEIALAAGDLATAGAATDELEMIANKYESAALNAAALSARGAVHHKEGRLLEAADALNRAWRLWQEIELPYESAKARMLLGLVRTAGGETAARLDLRAARSTFSRLGAALDLRRVSELLQEDASELDDDRRRVTKTFMFTDIVTSTDLVSLIGDAAWEELLHWHDRTIRATLAHHGGEEVRHTGDGFFVAFDQARDAVESAVAIQRRLADHRREHGFAVSVRVGLHTAEATRQGNDYAGQGVHVAARVGGVGEAEEIVISAAVLKEAGAIRFPVSEPRSVSLKGIIEPIKVQSIDWR
;
A
#
# COMPACT_ATOMS: atom_id res chain seq x y z
N MET A 1 -6.36 14.56 22.73
CA MET A 1 -6.26 15.83 21.97
C MET A 1 -5.77 15.59 20.54
N CYS A 2 -4.55 15.06 20.27
CA CYS A 2 -4.06 14.80 18.90
C CYS A 2 -4.98 13.93 18.05
N ARG A 3 -5.57 12.88 18.63
CA ARG A 3 -6.55 12.00 17.98
C ARG A 3 -7.77 12.76 17.46
N ASN A 4 -8.38 13.60 18.29
CA ASN A 4 -9.57 14.37 17.92
C ASN A 4 -9.26 15.46 16.88
N LEU A 5 -8.02 15.96 16.87
CA LEU A 5 -7.50 16.90 15.86
C LEU A 5 -7.04 16.18 14.58
N ALA A 6 -7.10 14.84 14.57
CA ALA A 6 -6.60 14.00 13.48
C ALA A 6 -5.11 14.27 13.12
N ASP A 7 -4.30 14.70 14.12
CA ASP A 7 -2.83 14.79 14.00
C ASP A 7 -2.21 13.43 14.32
N TYR A 8 -2.35 12.51 13.38
CA TYR A 8 -1.95 11.11 13.55
C TYR A 8 -0.44 10.93 13.64
N ARG A 9 0.35 11.80 13.04
CA ARG A 9 1.82 11.77 13.16
C ARG A 9 2.24 12.04 14.60
N ARG A 10 1.76 13.13 15.18
CA ARG A 10 2.08 13.50 16.57
C ARG A 10 1.50 12.49 17.56
N ALA A 11 0.30 11.95 17.30
CA ALA A 11 -0.28 10.89 18.09
C ALA A 11 0.62 9.65 18.12
N GLY A 12 1.21 9.26 16.97
CA GLY A 12 2.18 8.16 16.87
C GLY A 12 3.45 8.41 17.68
N GLU A 13 4.09 9.57 17.49
CA GLU A 13 5.30 9.97 18.21
C GLU A 13 5.10 9.89 19.74
N TRP A 14 3.99 10.42 20.23
CA TRP A 14 3.66 10.39 21.67
C TRP A 14 3.38 8.97 22.18
N THR A 15 2.70 8.15 21.39
CA THR A 15 2.39 6.76 21.76
C THR A 15 3.65 5.91 21.86
N ASP A 16 4.58 6.08 20.91
CA ASP A 16 5.86 5.38 20.88
C ASP A 16 6.78 5.83 22.04
N GLU A 17 6.80 7.12 22.35
CA GLU A 17 7.58 7.64 23.47
C GLU A 17 7.02 7.15 24.82
N ALA A 18 5.70 7.14 24.98
CA ALA A 18 5.06 6.62 26.18
C ALA A 18 5.38 5.12 26.37
N ASP A 19 5.35 4.31 25.30
CA ASP A 19 5.70 2.89 25.37
C ASP A 19 7.16 2.67 25.77
N ARG A 20 8.08 3.46 25.16
CA ARG A 20 9.51 3.41 25.53
C ARG A 20 9.76 3.78 26.99
N TRP A 21 9.10 4.82 27.48
CA TRP A 21 9.19 5.25 28.87
C TRP A 21 8.67 4.18 29.83
N MET A 22 7.48 3.62 29.56
CA MET A 22 6.87 2.57 30.41
C MET A 22 7.74 1.32 30.49
N ARG A 23 8.35 0.89 29.39
CA ARG A 23 9.28 -0.25 29.37
C ARG A 23 10.53 0.01 30.20
N ARG A 24 11.07 1.22 30.16
CA ARG A 24 12.28 1.60 30.89
C ARG A 24 12.05 1.69 32.39
N GLU A 25 10.92 2.25 32.80
CA GLU A 25 10.60 2.49 34.21
C GLU A 25 9.86 1.29 34.85
N ALA A 26 9.66 0.19 34.13
CA ALA A 26 8.93 -0.99 34.60
C ALA A 26 7.54 -0.67 35.22
N VAL A 27 6.88 0.37 34.72
CA VAL A 27 5.56 0.79 35.19
C VAL A 27 4.51 -0.19 34.68
N GLY A 28 4.10 -1.12 35.51
CA GLY A 28 2.95 -1.98 35.24
C GLY A 28 1.66 -1.23 35.57
N GLY A 29 0.86 -0.90 34.56
CA GLY A 29 -0.47 -0.38 34.87
C GLY A 29 -1.20 0.40 33.80
N TYR A 30 -0.55 0.90 32.73
CA TYR A 30 -1.24 1.61 31.66
C TYR A 30 -0.92 1.11 30.22
N PRO A 31 -0.46 -0.13 29.98
CA PRO A 31 -0.12 -0.59 28.64
C PRO A 31 -1.33 -0.68 27.73
N GLY A 32 -2.50 -1.11 28.26
CA GLY A 32 -3.71 -1.34 27.47
C GLY A 32 -4.26 -0.11 26.79
N VAL A 33 -4.27 1.06 27.45
CA VAL A 33 -4.75 2.33 26.84
C VAL A 33 -3.85 2.76 25.68
N CYS A 34 -2.53 2.67 25.86
CA CYS A 34 -1.58 2.98 24.78
C CYS A 34 -1.70 1.99 23.62
N ARG A 35 -2.03 0.71 23.89
CA ARG A 35 -2.28 -0.28 22.84
C ARG A 35 -3.52 0.06 22.02
N VAL A 36 -4.60 0.57 22.60
CA VAL A 36 -5.79 1.03 21.88
C VAL A 36 -5.40 2.11 20.85
N HIS A 37 -4.62 3.11 21.28
CA HIS A 37 -4.16 4.16 20.36
C HIS A 37 -3.22 3.64 19.29
N ARG A 38 -2.35 2.70 19.61
CA ARG A 38 -1.44 2.06 18.65
C ARG A 38 -2.22 1.21 17.65
N ALA A 39 -3.25 0.48 18.08
CA ALA A 39 -4.14 -0.25 17.22
C ALA A 39 -4.84 0.69 16.21
N GLU A 40 -5.37 1.82 16.67
CA GLU A 40 -5.97 2.85 15.82
C GLU A 40 -4.97 3.38 14.77
N LEU A 41 -3.76 3.73 15.17
CA LEU A 41 -2.72 4.22 14.25
C LEU A 41 -2.30 3.17 13.21
N LYS A 42 -2.17 1.90 13.63
CA LYS A 42 -1.90 0.78 12.72
C LYS A 42 -3.05 0.58 11.72
N ALA A 43 -4.29 0.65 12.19
CA ALA A 43 -5.47 0.54 11.34
C ALA A 43 -5.49 1.65 10.27
N LEU A 44 -5.25 2.89 10.66
CA LEU A 44 -5.18 4.04 9.76
C LEU A 44 -4.07 3.89 8.70
N ARG A 45 -2.92 3.30 9.05
CA ARG A 45 -1.81 3.01 8.13
C ARG A 45 -2.03 1.76 7.26
N GLY A 46 -3.14 1.05 7.47
CA GLY A 46 -3.50 -0.13 6.68
C GLY A 46 -2.92 -1.46 7.16
N SER A 47 -2.29 -1.51 8.35
CA SER A 47 -1.78 -2.74 8.97
C SER A 47 -2.90 -3.41 9.80
N TRP A 48 -3.99 -3.79 9.15
CA TRP A 48 -5.23 -4.18 9.83
C TRP A 48 -5.11 -5.44 10.68
N SER A 49 -4.40 -6.47 10.22
CA SER A 49 -4.17 -7.68 11.02
C SER A 49 -3.41 -7.39 12.31
N GLU A 50 -2.37 -6.54 12.23
CA GLU A 50 -1.62 -6.12 13.41
C GLU A 50 -2.43 -5.19 14.33
N ALA A 51 -3.27 -4.33 13.74
CA ALA A 51 -4.16 -3.45 14.49
C ALA A 51 -5.17 -4.25 15.30
N GLU A 52 -5.79 -5.27 14.70
CA GLU A 52 -6.71 -6.16 15.40
C GLU A 52 -6.01 -6.92 16.54
N GLN A 53 -4.84 -7.49 16.27
CA GLN A 53 -4.07 -8.20 17.30
C GLN A 53 -3.74 -7.28 18.48
N GLU A 54 -3.29 -6.06 18.21
CA GLU A 54 -2.99 -5.06 19.24
C GLU A 54 -4.24 -4.66 20.03
N ALA A 55 -5.40 -4.49 19.36
CA ALA A 55 -6.66 -4.17 20.00
C ALA A 55 -7.17 -5.32 20.91
N ARG A 56 -7.04 -6.58 20.45
CA ARG A 56 -7.39 -7.75 21.26
C ARG A 56 -6.51 -7.89 22.51
N HIS A 57 -5.20 -7.70 22.37
CA HIS A 57 -4.29 -7.65 23.52
C HIS A 57 -4.64 -6.50 24.47
N ALA A 58 -5.10 -5.35 23.93
CA ALA A 58 -5.58 -4.26 24.77
C ALA A 58 -6.81 -4.66 25.59
N CYS A 59 -7.79 -5.38 25.00
CA CYS A 59 -8.96 -5.90 25.74
C CYS A 59 -8.51 -6.74 26.93
N GLU A 60 -7.63 -7.74 26.70
CA GLU A 60 -7.15 -8.65 27.74
C GLU A 60 -6.41 -7.91 28.87
N GLU A 61 -5.55 -6.96 28.55
CA GLU A 61 -4.82 -6.17 29.53
C GLU A 61 -5.74 -5.24 30.32
N LEU A 62 -6.65 -4.53 29.66
CA LEU A 62 -7.57 -3.60 30.31
C LEU A 62 -8.54 -4.32 31.25
N GLU A 63 -9.07 -5.47 30.86
CA GLU A 63 -9.89 -6.32 31.71
C GLU A 63 -9.11 -6.82 32.93
N ARG A 64 -7.88 -7.32 32.73
CA ARG A 64 -7.00 -7.79 33.80
C ARG A 64 -6.72 -6.71 34.83
N PHE A 65 -6.51 -5.47 34.40
CA PHE A 65 -6.24 -4.33 35.28
C PHE A 65 -7.52 -3.58 35.73
N ARG A 66 -8.71 -4.07 35.31
CA ARG A 66 -10.02 -3.48 35.64
C ARG A 66 -10.18 -2.02 35.18
N ILE A 67 -9.62 -1.67 34.04
CA ILE A 67 -9.75 -0.33 33.43
C ILE A 67 -10.92 -0.38 32.42
N MET A 68 -12.15 -0.56 32.96
CA MET A 68 -13.33 -0.89 32.16
C MET A 68 -13.73 0.21 31.16
N ASP A 69 -13.48 1.47 31.46
CA ASP A 69 -13.81 2.61 30.58
C ASP A 69 -13.05 2.59 29.24
N ALA A 70 -11.90 1.92 29.20
CA ALA A 70 -11.09 1.81 27.97
C ALA A 70 -11.33 0.50 27.21
N VAL A 71 -11.91 -0.54 27.84
CA VAL A 71 -12.21 -1.83 27.20
C VAL A 71 -13.16 -1.64 26.02
N GLY A 72 -14.20 -0.82 26.18
CA GLY A 72 -15.12 -0.47 25.10
C GLY A 72 -14.42 0.10 23.87
N SER A 73 -13.43 0.97 24.09
CA SER A 73 -12.63 1.54 22.99
C SER A 73 -11.77 0.49 22.28
N ALA A 74 -11.24 -0.50 22.99
CA ALA A 74 -10.48 -1.60 22.39
C ALA A 74 -11.38 -2.50 21.51
N HIS A 75 -12.57 -2.87 22.00
CA HIS A 75 -13.55 -3.62 21.22
C HIS A 75 -14.02 -2.83 19.99
N TYR A 76 -14.22 -1.53 20.14
CA TYR A 76 -14.57 -0.66 19.02
C TYR A 76 -13.51 -0.72 17.90
N GLN A 77 -12.22 -0.69 18.24
CA GLN A 77 -11.14 -0.81 17.24
C GLN A 77 -11.16 -2.18 16.53
N VAL A 78 -11.46 -3.27 17.25
CA VAL A 78 -11.67 -4.59 16.62
C VAL A 78 -12.83 -4.53 15.63
N GLY A 79 -13.94 -3.92 16.02
CA GLY A 79 -15.13 -3.75 15.18
C GLY A 79 -14.85 -2.95 13.90
N GLU A 80 -14.14 -1.81 14.00
CA GLU A 80 -13.75 -1.00 12.84
C GLU A 80 -12.88 -1.80 11.84
N VAL A 81 -11.87 -2.51 12.33
CA VAL A 81 -11.00 -3.33 11.47
C VAL A 81 -11.82 -4.42 10.78
N ARG A 82 -12.67 -5.16 11.51
CA ARG A 82 -13.52 -6.21 10.94
C ARG A 82 -14.52 -5.67 9.92
N LEU A 83 -15.10 -4.51 10.17
CA LEU A 83 -15.99 -3.84 9.22
C LEU A 83 -15.25 -3.52 7.90
N HIS A 84 -14.06 -2.91 7.97
CA HIS A 84 -13.24 -2.63 6.78
C HIS A 84 -12.84 -3.90 6.02
N MET A 85 -12.55 -4.99 6.73
CA MET A 85 -12.27 -6.31 6.12
C MET A 85 -13.53 -7.00 5.55
N GLY A 86 -14.73 -6.47 5.82
CA GLY A 86 -16.00 -7.01 5.35
C GLY A 86 -16.54 -8.18 6.17
N ASP A 87 -15.96 -8.46 7.34
CA ASP A 87 -16.46 -9.45 8.30
C ASP A 87 -17.54 -8.83 9.18
N LEU A 88 -18.73 -8.64 8.59
CA LEU A 88 -19.84 -7.95 9.24
C LEU A 88 -20.32 -8.63 10.53
N PRO A 89 -20.40 -9.98 10.63
CA PRO A 89 -20.76 -10.63 11.90
C PRO A 89 -19.78 -10.36 13.03
N ALA A 90 -18.47 -10.46 12.76
CA ALA A 90 -17.45 -10.18 13.77
C ALA A 90 -17.37 -8.70 14.15
N ALA A 91 -17.64 -7.79 13.19
CA ALA A 91 -17.75 -6.36 13.47
C ALA A 91 -18.92 -6.06 14.43
N GLU A 92 -20.09 -6.66 14.18
CA GLU A 92 -21.27 -6.51 15.03
C GLU A 92 -21.02 -7.01 16.46
N GLU A 93 -20.44 -8.20 16.59
CA GLU A 93 -20.09 -8.74 17.90
C GLU A 93 -19.17 -7.79 18.68
N ALA A 94 -18.14 -7.27 18.01
CA ALA A 94 -17.19 -6.35 18.63
C ALA A 94 -17.83 -4.99 18.99
N PHE A 95 -18.73 -4.44 18.17
CA PHE A 95 -19.48 -3.22 18.49
C PHE A 95 -20.48 -3.43 19.64
N ASN A 96 -21.15 -4.59 19.70
CA ASN A 96 -22.02 -4.93 20.81
C ASN A 96 -21.23 -5.06 22.11
N ARG A 97 -20.03 -5.65 22.08
CA ARG A 97 -19.12 -5.67 23.24
C ARG A 97 -18.70 -4.27 23.66
N ALA A 98 -18.36 -3.40 22.70
CA ALA A 98 -18.05 -2.01 23.04
C ALA A 98 -19.22 -1.32 23.77
N TYR A 99 -20.46 -1.56 23.33
CA TYR A 99 -21.66 -1.03 23.96
C TYR A 99 -21.89 -1.58 25.38
N GLU A 100 -21.67 -2.89 25.61
CA GLU A 100 -21.75 -3.51 26.94
C GLU A 100 -20.77 -2.86 27.92
N TYR A 101 -19.64 -2.36 27.49
CA TYR A 101 -18.66 -1.59 28.26
C TYR A 101 -18.94 -0.08 28.32
N GLY A 102 -20.16 0.34 27.92
CA GLY A 102 -20.59 1.74 28.02
C GLY A 102 -20.10 2.69 26.91
N LEU A 103 -19.46 2.17 25.86
CA LEU A 103 -19.09 2.97 24.70
C LEU A 103 -20.17 2.87 23.62
N GLU A 104 -20.79 3.99 23.24
CA GLU A 104 -21.65 4.02 22.06
C GLU A 104 -20.81 3.82 20.80
N PRO A 105 -21.00 2.72 20.00
CA PRO A 105 -20.06 2.35 18.96
C PRO A 105 -20.33 3.09 17.63
N GLN A 106 -20.35 4.43 17.68
CA GLN A 106 -20.57 5.27 16.51
C GLN A 106 -19.25 5.89 16.01
N PRO A 107 -19.12 6.04 14.68
CA PRO A 107 -20.05 5.73 13.58
C PRO A 107 -20.07 4.25 13.14
N GLY A 108 -19.26 3.38 13.76
CA GLY A 108 -19.06 1.98 13.33
C GLY A 108 -20.36 1.21 13.16
N MET A 109 -21.31 1.31 14.12
CA MET A 109 -22.61 0.63 14.02
C MET A 109 -23.47 1.17 12.88
N ALA A 110 -23.48 2.48 12.65
CA ALA A 110 -24.22 3.06 11.51
C ALA A 110 -23.63 2.60 10.17
N LEU A 111 -22.29 2.53 10.05
CA LEU A 111 -21.62 2.04 8.86
C LEU A 111 -21.81 0.52 8.66
N LEU A 112 -21.95 -0.25 9.74
CA LEU A 112 -22.30 -1.67 9.66
C LEU A 112 -23.70 -1.88 9.08
N LEU A 113 -24.71 -1.14 9.58
CA LEU A 113 -26.07 -1.15 9.03
C LEU A 113 -26.07 -0.75 7.56
N PHE A 114 -25.32 0.30 7.22
CA PHE A 114 -25.13 0.75 5.85
C PHE A 114 -24.52 -0.35 4.95
N ALA A 115 -23.50 -1.04 5.42
CA ALA A 115 -22.86 -2.14 4.70
C ALA A 115 -23.79 -3.35 4.48
N ARG A 116 -24.81 -3.53 5.33
CA ARG A 116 -25.89 -4.51 5.18
C ARG A 116 -27.00 -4.07 4.21
N GLY A 117 -26.96 -2.82 3.75
CA GLY A 117 -28.02 -2.24 2.93
C GLY A 117 -29.22 -1.70 3.73
N GLU A 118 -29.12 -1.64 5.04
CA GLU A 118 -30.16 -1.13 5.96
C GLU A 118 -30.04 0.40 6.08
N ILE A 119 -30.22 1.11 4.94
CA ILE A 119 -29.90 2.55 4.79
C ILE A 119 -30.73 3.41 5.74
N ASP A 120 -32.03 3.15 5.89
CA ASP A 120 -32.92 3.94 6.77
C ASP A 120 -32.53 3.83 8.24
N GLU A 121 -32.14 2.62 8.68
CA GLU A 121 -31.70 2.40 10.06
C GLU A 121 -30.31 3.01 10.31
N ALA A 122 -29.42 2.94 9.32
CA ALA A 122 -28.13 3.62 9.38
C ALA A 122 -28.27 5.14 9.52
N ALA A 123 -29.19 5.75 8.74
CA ALA A 123 -29.51 7.17 8.81
C ALA A 123 -30.07 7.59 10.18
N LYS A 124 -31.00 6.82 10.73
CA LYS A 124 -31.53 7.06 12.09
C LYS A 124 -30.45 6.91 13.16
N SER A 125 -29.59 5.92 13.02
CA SER A 125 -28.52 5.62 13.98
C SER A 125 -27.51 6.77 14.06
N ILE A 126 -26.99 7.23 12.91
CA ILE A 126 -26.01 8.33 12.87
C ILE A 126 -26.63 9.67 13.26
N ALA A 127 -27.88 9.96 12.90
CA ALA A 127 -28.59 11.18 13.27
C ALA A 127 -28.78 11.25 14.80
N ARG A 128 -29.11 10.13 15.44
CA ARG A 128 -29.24 10.04 16.92
C ARG A 128 -27.91 10.36 17.60
N ALA A 129 -26.81 9.78 17.13
CA ALA A 129 -25.47 10.03 17.67
C ALA A 129 -25.09 11.52 17.56
N LEU A 130 -25.40 12.16 16.44
CA LEU A 130 -25.15 13.58 16.22
C LEU A 130 -26.07 14.52 17.05
N SER A 131 -27.27 14.06 17.42
CA SER A 131 -28.22 14.84 18.24
C SER A 131 -27.88 14.75 19.74
N GLY A 132 -27.25 13.66 20.20
CA GLY A 132 -26.96 13.43 21.62
C GLY A 132 -25.87 14.34 22.21
N GLY A 133 -25.00 14.93 21.39
CA GLY A 133 -23.95 15.84 21.79
C GLY A 133 -24.38 17.32 21.99
N ALA A 134 -25.63 17.67 21.67
CA ALA A 134 -26.06 19.09 21.62
C ALA A 134 -26.45 19.73 22.96
N ALA A 135 -26.22 19.09 24.11
CA ALA A 135 -26.81 19.47 25.40
C ALA A 135 -25.91 20.27 26.37
N SER A 136 -24.68 20.66 26.01
CA SER A 136 -23.80 21.39 26.94
C SER A 136 -23.53 22.86 26.52
N GLU A 137 -23.79 23.80 27.45
CA GLU A 137 -23.70 25.26 27.19
C GLU A 137 -22.36 25.92 27.58
N VAL A 138 -21.34 25.11 27.96
CA VAL A 138 -20.02 25.63 28.41
C VAL A 138 -19.03 25.67 27.24
N ASP A 139 -18.33 26.80 27.02
CA ASP A 139 -17.44 27.00 25.85
C ASP A 139 -16.33 25.97 25.70
N GLY A 140 -15.81 25.39 26.79
CA GLY A 140 -14.82 24.31 26.74
C GLY A 140 -15.39 22.97 26.30
N GLU A 141 -16.65 22.69 26.65
CA GLU A 141 -17.39 21.49 26.24
C GLU A 141 -17.84 21.55 24.78
N ARG A 142 -18.24 22.75 24.29
CA ARG A 142 -18.55 22.97 22.86
C ARG A 142 -17.38 22.63 21.93
N SER A 143 -16.14 22.95 22.35
CA SER A 143 -14.95 22.66 21.53
C SER A 143 -14.65 21.15 21.47
N ALA A 144 -14.84 20.43 22.58
CA ALA A 144 -14.70 18.97 22.62
C ALA A 144 -15.82 18.28 21.82
N ASP A 145 -17.04 18.82 21.88
CA ASP A 145 -18.20 18.32 21.14
C ASP A 145 -18.03 18.49 19.64
N LEU A 146 -17.57 19.64 19.14
CA LEU A 146 -17.28 19.85 17.74
C LEU A 146 -16.25 18.83 17.18
N LEU A 147 -15.20 18.53 17.93
CA LEU A 147 -14.19 17.56 17.50
C LEU A 147 -14.71 16.13 17.53
N SER A 148 -15.63 15.77 18.43
CA SER A 148 -16.25 14.44 18.43
C SER A 148 -17.11 14.22 17.20
N ARG A 149 -17.78 15.26 16.71
CA ARG A 149 -18.62 15.24 15.51
C ARG A 149 -17.83 14.99 14.21
N THR A 150 -16.53 15.36 14.17
CA THR A 150 -15.69 15.11 12.98
C THR A 150 -15.57 13.66 12.58
N ARG A 151 -15.76 12.73 13.51
CA ARG A 151 -15.78 11.29 13.23
C ARG A 151 -17.13 10.80 12.68
N LEU A 152 -18.21 11.48 13.03
CA LEU A 152 -19.58 11.12 12.67
C LEU A 152 -19.99 11.71 11.32
N LEU A 153 -19.60 12.95 11.04
CA LEU A 153 -20.02 13.70 9.86
C LEU A 153 -19.67 13.03 8.52
N PRO A 154 -18.46 12.44 8.31
CA PRO A 154 -18.18 11.71 7.07
C PRO A 154 -19.12 10.51 6.84
N ALA A 155 -19.44 9.78 7.89
CA ALA A 155 -20.40 8.67 7.81
C ALA A 155 -21.83 9.18 7.52
N GLN A 156 -22.25 10.30 8.13
CA GLN A 156 -23.54 10.92 7.83
C GLN A 156 -23.62 11.32 6.35
N VAL A 157 -22.58 11.93 5.79
CA VAL A 157 -22.53 12.30 4.37
C VAL A 157 -22.67 11.05 3.49
N GLU A 158 -21.92 10.00 3.76
CA GLU A 158 -21.96 8.76 2.96
C GLU A 158 -23.35 8.10 2.99
N ILE A 159 -23.94 7.98 4.18
CA ILE A 159 -25.27 7.39 4.38
C ILE A 159 -26.37 8.27 3.75
N ALA A 160 -26.34 9.59 3.96
CA ALA A 160 -27.32 10.51 3.39
C ALA A 160 -27.29 10.53 1.85
N LEU A 161 -26.09 10.51 1.25
CA LEU A 161 -25.96 10.40 -0.22
C LEU A 161 -26.50 9.08 -0.77
N ALA A 162 -26.38 7.99 -0.03
CA ALA A 162 -26.95 6.70 -0.40
C ALA A 162 -28.49 6.68 -0.24
N ALA A 163 -29.00 7.37 0.76
CA ALA A 163 -30.46 7.59 0.96
C ALA A 163 -31.07 8.58 -0.05
N GLY A 164 -30.24 9.29 -0.83
CA GLY A 164 -30.72 10.36 -1.73
C GLY A 164 -31.01 11.69 -1.04
N ASP A 165 -30.68 11.84 0.23
CA ASP A 165 -30.85 13.06 1.02
C ASP A 165 -29.66 14.01 0.85
N LEU A 166 -29.70 14.76 -0.27
CA LEU A 166 -28.69 15.77 -0.59
C LEU A 166 -28.66 16.94 0.42
N ALA A 167 -29.78 17.27 1.04
CA ALA A 167 -29.87 18.37 1.99
C ALA A 167 -29.08 18.05 3.27
N THR A 168 -29.29 16.86 3.85
CA THR A 168 -28.55 16.39 5.01
C THR A 168 -27.06 16.20 4.68
N ALA A 169 -26.73 15.64 3.51
CA ALA A 169 -25.35 15.48 3.09
C ALA A 169 -24.62 16.83 2.93
N GLY A 170 -25.29 17.82 2.33
CA GLY A 170 -24.77 19.17 2.18
C GLY A 170 -24.50 19.84 3.52
N ALA A 171 -25.49 19.84 4.41
CA ALA A 171 -25.36 20.44 5.75
C ALA A 171 -24.24 19.79 6.58
N ALA A 172 -24.11 18.45 6.55
CA ALA A 172 -23.03 17.74 7.24
C ALA A 172 -21.65 18.07 6.64
N THR A 173 -21.58 18.28 5.32
CA THR A 173 -20.35 18.69 4.64
C THR A 173 -19.96 20.12 5.02
N ASP A 174 -20.91 21.07 5.04
CA ASP A 174 -20.67 22.46 5.43
C ASP A 174 -20.16 22.55 6.87
N GLU A 175 -20.74 21.75 7.77
CA GLU A 175 -20.28 21.68 9.16
C GLU A 175 -18.85 21.12 9.25
N LEU A 176 -18.55 20.04 8.50
CA LEU A 176 -17.21 19.44 8.48
C LEU A 176 -16.16 20.42 7.95
N GLU A 177 -16.49 21.21 6.90
CA GLU A 177 -15.62 22.26 6.37
C GLU A 177 -15.38 23.37 7.38
N MET A 178 -16.44 23.82 8.09
CA MET A 178 -16.30 24.83 9.13
C MET A 178 -15.34 24.33 10.24
N ILE A 179 -15.45 23.07 10.67
CA ILE A 179 -14.59 22.51 11.68
C ILE A 179 -13.16 22.35 11.14
N ALA A 180 -12.99 21.87 9.91
CA ALA A 180 -11.68 21.71 9.27
C ALA A 180 -10.92 23.05 9.17
N ASN A 181 -11.60 24.09 8.76
CA ASN A 181 -11.05 25.46 8.70
C ASN A 181 -10.69 26.04 10.08
N LYS A 182 -11.45 25.68 11.12
CA LYS A 182 -11.17 26.15 12.49
C LYS A 182 -9.90 25.52 13.07
N TYR A 183 -9.64 24.26 12.76
CA TYR A 183 -8.54 23.51 13.38
C TYR A 183 -7.33 23.31 12.46
N GLU A 184 -7.39 23.68 11.18
CA GLU A 184 -6.31 23.63 10.18
C GLU A 184 -5.61 22.27 10.08
N SER A 185 -6.34 21.15 10.39
CA SER A 185 -5.81 19.80 10.31
C SER A 185 -5.85 19.27 8.88
N ALA A 186 -4.74 18.71 8.38
CA ALA A 186 -4.67 18.12 7.04
C ALA A 186 -5.68 16.99 6.85
N ALA A 187 -5.90 16.14 7.87
CA ALA A 187 -6.85 15.05 7.78
C ALA A 187 -8.32 15.54 7.79
N LEU A 188 -8.65 16.56 8.60
CA LEU A 188 -9.99 17.16 8.58
C LEU A 188 -10.26 17.84 7.23
N ASN A 189 -9.28 18.56 6.68
CA ASN A 189 -9.39 19.17 5.36
C ASN A 189 -9.58 18.11 4.26
N ALA A 190 -8.85 16.99 4.33
CA ALA A 190 -8.99 15.90 3.38
C ALA A 190 -10.37 15.23 3.48
N ALA A 191 -10.89 15.01 4.70
CA ALA A 191 -12.23 14.47 4.91
C ALA A 191 -13.32 15.41 4.38
N ALA A 192 -13.22 16.70 4.66
CA ALA A 192 -14.14 17.73 4.16
C ALA A 192 -14.15 17.79 2.62
N LEU A 193 -12.97 17.78 1.99
CA LEU A 193 -12.84 17.76 0.54
C LEU A 193 -13.39 16.47 -0.08
N SER A 194 -13.21 15.31 0.57
CA SER A 194 -13.79 14.03 0.13
C SER A 194 -15.32 14.10 0.17
N ALA A 195 -15.89 14.61 1.26
CA ALA A 195 -17.33 14.81 1.43
C ALA A 195 -17.88 15.77 0.38
N ARG A 196 -17.24 16.92 0.20
CA ARG A 196 -17.62 17.95 -0.78
C ARG A 196 -17.61 17.38 -2.21
N GLY A 197 -16.56 16.65 -2.58
CA GLY A 197 -16.47 16.00 -3.88
C GLY A 197 -17.57 14.97 -4.12
N ALA A 198 -17.95 14.19 -3.09
CA ALA A 198 -19.04 13.24 -3.17
C ALA A 198 -20.41 13.93 -3.35
N VAL A 199 -20.66 15.06 -2.62
CA VAL A 199 -21.87 15.88 -2.79
C VAL A 199 -21.93 16.47 -4.19
N HIS A 200 -20.86 17.11 -4.66
CA HIS A 200 -20.81 17.69 -6.02
C HIS A 200 -21.02 16.64 -7.11
N HIS A 201 -20.50 15.43 -6.94
CA HIS A 201 -20.76 14.34 -7.87
C HIS A 201 -22.24 14.00 -7.97
N LYS A 202 -22.93 13.89 -6.84
CA LYS A 202 -24.38 13.63 -6.80
C LYS A 202 -25.22 14.78 -7.34
N GLU A 203 -24.75 16.01 -7.26
CA GLU A 203 -25.37 17.20 -7.85
C GLU A 203 -25.07 17.37 -9.34
N GLY A 204 -24.23 16.49 -9.94
CA GLY A 204 -23.83 16.57 -11.34
C GLY A 204 -22.75 17.62 -11.64
N ARG A 205 -22.16 18.24 -10.64
CA ARG A 205 -21.08 19.22 -10.77
C ARG A 205 -19.73 18.51 -10.88
N LEU A 206 -19.46 17.89 -12.05
CA LEU A 206 -18.35 16.95 -12.23
C LEU A 206 -16.97 17.61 -12.13
N LEU A 207 -16.81 18.86 -12.59
CA LEU A 207 -15.52 19.57 -12.54
C LEU A 207 -15.14 19.92 -11.09
N GLU A 208 -16.08 20.45 -10.33
CA GLU A 208 -15.89 20.78 -8.91
C GLU A 208 -15.67 19.49 -8.08
N ALA A 209 -16.39 18.43 -8.40
CA ALA A 209 -16.19 17.13 -7.76
C ALA A 209 -14.77 16.59 -8.01
N ALA A 210 -14.29 16.66 -9.26
CA ALA A 210 -12.94 16.20 -9.61
C ALA A 210 -11.85 17.04 -8.93
N ASP A 211 -12.00 18.37 -8.85
CA ASP A 211 -11.05 19.24 -8.15
C ASP A 211 -10.98 18.89 -6.65
N ALA A 212 -12.14 18.84 -5.98
CA ALA A 212 -12.20 18.53 -4.56
C ALA A 212 -11.59 17.15 -4.25
N LEU A 213 -11.93 16.12 -5.03
CA LEU A 213 -11.41 14.76 -4.84
C LEU A 213 -9.91 14.62 -5.15
N ASN A 214 -9.39 15.33 -6.15
CA ASN A 214 -7.95 15.37 -6.43
C ASN A 214 -7.16 15.98 -5.25
N ARG A 215 -7.68 17.07 -4.67
CA ARG A 215 -7.07 17.71 -3.50
C ARG A 215 -7.15 16.80 -2.27
N ALA A 216 -8.31 16.17 -2.03
CA ALA A 216 -8.49 15.21 -0.95
C ALA A 216 -7.50 14.03 -1.08
N TRP A 217 -7.41 13.43 -2.26
CA TRP A 217 -6.50 12.33 -2.53
C TRP A 217 -5.04 12.67 -2.24
N ARG A 218 -4.57 13.86 -2.65
CA ARG A 218 -3.20 14.32 -2.37
C ARG A 218 -2.94 14.45 -0.87
N LEU A 219 -3.86 15.09 -0.14
CA LEU A 219 -3.73 15.24 1.31
C LEU A 219 -3.70 13.90 2.03
N TRP A 220 -4.59 12.94 1.64
CA TRP A 220 -4.59 11.59 2.19
C TRP A 220 -3.28 10.83 1.93
N GLN A 221 -2.65 11.06 0.78
CA GLN A 221 -1.32 10.51 0.49
C GLN A 221 -0.21 11.14 1.34
N GLU A 222 -0.23 12.47 1.49
CA GLU A 222 0.77 13.21 2.28
C GLU A 222 0.79 12.76 3.76
N ILE A 223 -0.38 12.44 4.31
CA ILE A 223 -0.51 11.98 5.70
C ILE A 223 -0.50 10.44 5.83
N GLU A 224 -0.21 9.73 4.74
CA GLU A 224 -0.02 8.26 4.71
C GLU A 224 -1.25 7.45 5.17
N LEU A 225 -2.46 7.85 4.76
CA LEU A 225 -3.71 7.13 5.03
C LEU A 225 -4.19 6.40 3.76
N PRO A 226 -3.71 5.17 3.50
CA PRO A 226 -3.90 4.49 2.23
C PRO A 226 -5.36 4.12 1.94
N TYR A 227 -6.15 3.80 2.96
CA TYR A 227 -7.56 3.44 2.79
C TYR A 227 -8.39 4.64 2.33
N GLU A 228 -8.26 5.77 3.03
CA GLU A 228 -8.98 7.01 2.67
C GLU A 228 -8.52 7.56 1.30
N SER A 229 -7.23 7.46 1.02
CA SER A 229 -6.66 7.78 -0.29
C SER A 229 -7.29 6.94 -1.41
N ALA A 230 -7.48 5.63 -1.18
CA ALA A 230 -8.12 4.74 -2.15
C ALA A 230 -9.62 5.04 -2.32
N LYS A 231 -10.36 5.36 -1.24
CA LYS A 231 -11.76 5.80 -1.30
C LYS A 231 -11.90 7.08 -2.14
N ALA A 232 -11.09 8.10 -1.88
CA ALA A 232 -11.11 9.34 -2.65
C ALA A 232 -10.79 9.09 -4.14
N ARG A 233 -9.85 8.20 -4.42
CA ARG A 233 -9.48 7.83 -5.78
C ARG A 233 -10.56 7.03 -6.50
N MET A 234 -11.27 6.15 -5.81
CA MET A 234 -12.43 5.43 -6.37
C MET A 234 -13.55 6.41 -6.74
N LEU A 235 -13.87 7.37 -5.86
CA LEU A 235 -14.85 8.41 -6.15
C LEU A 235 -14.41 9.29 -7.33
N LEU A 236 -13.14 9.65 -7.42
CA LEU A 236 -12.58 10.37 -8.57
C LEU A 236 -12.74 9.59 -9.87
N GLY A 237 -12.50 8.28 -9.84
CA GLY A 237 -12.75 7.38 -10.97
C GLY A 237 -14.22 7.39 -11.40
N LEU A 238 -15.18 7.38 -10.45
CA LEU A 238 -16.60 7.50 -10.73
C LEU A 238 -16.96 8.84 -11.40
N VAL A 239 -16.46 9.95 -10.87
CA VAL A 239 -16.67 11.30 -11.43
C VAL A 239 -16.16 11.37 -12.87
N ARG A 240 -14.95 10.87 -13.11
CA ARG A 240 -14.32 10.83 -14.44
C ARG A 240 -15.04 9.91 -15.40
N THR A 241 -15.60 8.79 -14.92
CA THR A 241 -16.45 7.91 -15.74
C THR A 241 -17.70 8.65 -16.20
N ALA A 242 -18.36 9.40 -15.30
CA ALA A 242 -19.52 10.21 -15.64
C ALA A 242 -19.16 11.36 -16.61
N GLY A 243 -17.93 11.89 -16.56
CA GLY A 243 -17.39 12.88 -17.49
C GLY A 243 -16.87 12.29 -18.81
N GLY A 244 -16.86 10.98 -19.00
CA GLY A 244 -16.35 10.31 -20.21
C GLY A 244 -14.83 10.33 -20.34
N GLU A 245 -14.09 10.53 -19.26
CA GLU A 245 -12.62 10.63 -19.26
C GLU A 245 -11.96 9.24 -19.32
N THR A 246 -10.97 9.07 -20.20
CA THR A 246 -10.21 7.81 -20.35
C THR A 246 -9.37 7.46 -19.11
N ALA A 247 -8.98 8.46 -18.31
CA ALA A 247 -8.23 8.28 -17.08
C ALA A 247 -9.04 7.59 -15.95
N ALA A 248 -10.38 7.55 -16.05
CA ALA A 248 -11.27 6.96 -15.04
C ALA A 248 -10.88 5.53 -14.64
N ARG A 249 -10.61 4.67 -15.63
CA ARG A 249 -10.23 3.27 -15.38
C ARG A 249 -8.88 3.13 -14.64
N LEU A 250 -7.94 4.04 -14.85
CA LEU A 250 -6.66 4.04 -14.11
C LEU A 250 -6.86 4.34 -12.63
N ASP A 251 -7.74 5.28 -12.30
CA ASP A 251 -8.06 5.59 -10.90
C ASP A 251 -8.77 4.43 -10.21
N LEU A 252 -9.76 3.83 -10.87
CA LEU A 252 -10.48 2.67 -10.34
C LEU A 252 -9.53 1.46 -10.14
N ARG A 253 -8.65 1.15 -11.10
CA ARG A 253 -7.66 0.07 -10.96
C ARG A 253 -6.66 0.32 -9.84
N ALA A 254 -6.21 1.55 -9.67
CA ALA A 254 -5.30 1.90 -8.58
C ALA A 254 -5.99 1.83 -7.20
N ALA A 255 -7.26 2.24 -7.10
CA ALA A 255 -8.07 2.04 -5.89
C ALA A 255 -8.24 0.55 -5.60
N ARG A 256 -8.60 -0.28 -6.60
CA ARG A 256 -8.71 -1.73 -6.49
C ARG A 256 -7.44 -2.38 -5.95
N SER A 257 -6.29 -2.03 -6.52
CA SER A 257 -4.99 -2.54 -6.07
C SER A 257 -4.73 -2.23 -4.59
N THR A 258 -5.09 -1.01 -4.15
CA THR A 258 -4.93 -0.63 -2.75
C THR A 258 -5.92 -1.39 -1.85
N PHE A 259 -7.20 -1.49 -2.21
CA PHE A 259 -8.19 -2.25 -1.44
C PHE A 259 -7.84 -3.73 -1.34
N SER A 260 -7.33 -4.34 -2.44
CA SER A 260 -6.86 -5.73 -2.43
C SER A 260 -5.70 -5.93 -1.45
N ARG A 261 -4.70 -5.04 -1.48
CA ARG A 261 -3.55 -5.08 -0.56
C ARG A 261 -3.93 -4.89 0.90
N LEU A 262 -4.91 -4.04 1.18
CA LEU A 262 -5.41 -3.80 2.54
C LEU A 262 -6.36 -4.91 3.04
N GLY A 263 -6.94 -5.70 2.15
CA GLY A 263 -7.99 -6.66 2.47
C GLY A 263 -9.37 -6.02 2.66
N ALA A 264 -9.63 -4.84 2.05
CA ALA A 264 -10.91 -4.11 2.11
C ALA A 264 -11.96 -4.78 1.22
N ALA A 265 -12.56 -5.88 1.69
CA ALA A 265 -13.37 -6.76 0.87
C ALA A 265 -14.63 -6.09 0.28
N LEU A 266 -15.28 -5.19 1.03
CA LEU A 266 -16.48 -4.48 0.57
C LEU A 266 -16.15 -3.49 -0.55
N ASP A 267 -15.12 -2.66 -0.35
CA ASP A 267 -14.70 -1.67 -1.35
C ASP A 267 -14.05 -2.33 -2.56
N LEU A 268 -13.33 -3.45 -2.35
CA LEU A 268 -12.78 -4.25 -3.44
C LEU A 268 -13.88 -4.77 -4.36
N ARG A 269 -14.97 -5.31 -3.78
CA ARG A 269 -16.13 -5.75 -4.55
C ARG A 269 -16.76 -4.59 -5.32
N ARG A 270 -17.03 -3.48 -4.63
CA ARG A 270 -17.63 -2.28 -5.23
C ARG A 270 -16.80 -1.73 -6.39
N VAL A 271 -15.51 -1.61 -6.24
CA VAL A 271 -14.64 -1.09 -7.32
C VAL A 271 -14.51 -2.08 -8.48
N SER A 272 -14.55 -3.39 -8.22
CA SER A 272 -14.56 -4.43 -9.26
C SER A 272 -15.85 -4.38 -10.09
N GLU A 273 -16.99 -4.18 -9.44
CA GLU A 273 -18.30 -3.96 -10.12
C GLU A 273 -18.26 -2.70 -11.00
N LEU A 274 -17.63 -1.60 -10.52
CA LEU A 274 -17.49 -0.36 -11.29
C LEU A 274 -16.58 -0.50 -12.51
N LEU A 275 -15.57 -1.35 -12.43
CA LEU A 275 -14.70 -1.64 -13.55
C LEU A 275 -15.40 -2.46 -14.63
N GLN A 276 -16.61 -2.97 -14.36
CA GLN A 276 -17.31 -3.92 -15.22
C GLN A 276 -16.30 -4.99 -15.65
N GLU A 277 -15.94 -5.87 -14.72
CA GLU A 277 -15.04 -6.99 -15.00
C GLU A 277 -15.71 -7.91 -16.03
N ASP A 278 -15.80 -7.40 -17.26
CA ASP A 278 -16.05 -8.18 -18.45
C ASP A 278 -14.91 -9.17 -18.65
N ALA A 279 -15.21 -10.25 -19.38
CA ALA A 279 -14.31 -11.33 -19.77
C ALA A 279 -12.92 -10.91 -20.32
N SER A 280 -12.64 -9.61 -20.49
CA SER A 280 -11.31 -9.07 -20.82
C SER A 280 -10.30 -9.19 -19.67
N GLU A 281 -10.72 -9.31 -18.39
CA GLU A 281 -9.79 -9.55 -17.28
C GLU A 281 -9.38 -11.02 -17.17
N LEU A 282 -10.17 -11.95 -17.70
CA LEU A 282 -9.72 -13.33 -17.94
C LEU A 282 -8.58 -13.38 -18.97
N ASP A 283 -8.49 -12.39 -19.84
CA ASP A 283 -7.40 -12.24 -20.80
C ASP A 283 -6.14 -11.60 -20.15
N ASP A 284 -6.30 -10.73 -19.17
CA ASP A 284 -5.20 -10.15 -18.38
C ASP A 284 -4.62 -11.17 -17.37
N ASP A 285 -5.45 -12.04 -16.81
CA ASP A 285 -5.00 -13.18 -15.98
C ASP A 285 -4.31 -14.27 -16.85
N ARG A 286 -4.73 -14.44 -18.09
CA ARG A 286 -4.03 -15.29 -19.10
C ARG A 286 -2.70 -14.69 -19.57
N ARG A 287 -2.46 -13.39 -19.41
CA ARG A 287 -1.20 -12.70 -19.69
C ARG A 287 -0.26 -12.65 -18.49
N ARG A 288 -0.71 -13.01 -17.30
CA ARG A 288 0.16 -13.16 -16.14
C ARG A 288 0.98 -14.42 -16.27
N VAL A 289 2.28 -14.24 -16.18
CA VAL A 289 3.27 -15.32 -16.25
C VAL A 289 4.26 -15.17 -15.12
N THR A 290 4.64 -16.30 -14.51
CA THR A 290 5.78 -16.31 -13.60
C THR A 290 7.04 -16.52 -14.42
N LYS A 291 7.98 -15.60 -14.31
CA LYS A 291 9.28 -15.66 -15.01
C LYS A 291 10.40 -15.33 -14.03
N THR A 292 11.59 -15.80 -14.35
CA THR A 292 12.79 -15.29 -13.72
C THR A 292 13.40 -14.23 -14.62
N PHE A 293 13.48 -13.02 -14.08
CA PHE A 293 14.03 -11.87 -14.77
C PHE A 293 15.49 -11.69 -14.39
N MET A 294 16.31 -11.46 -15.40
CA MET A 294 17.74 -11.13 -15.29
C MET A 294 17.96 -9.69 -15.76
N PHE A 295 18.69 -8.93 -14.98
CA PHE A 295 19.24 -7.65 -15.38
C PHE A 295 20.76 -7.74 -15.30
N THR A 296 21.42 -7.29 -16.37
CA THR A 296 22.88 -7.14 -16.40
C THR A 296 23.21 -5.67 -16.60
N ASP A 297 24.35 -5.22 -16.07
CA ASP A 297 24.79 -3.85 -16.19
C ASP A 297 26.33 -3.79 -16.12
N ILE A 298 26.95 -2.99 -16.99
CA ILE A 298 28.41 -2.79 -17.00
C ILE A 298 28.79 -1.83 -15.89
N VAL A 299 29.75 -2.23 -15.05
CA VAL A 299 30.27 -1.43 -13.96
C VAL A 299 31.60 -0.80 -14.36
N THR A 300 31.81 0.48 -14.05
CA THR A 300 33.08 1.20 -14.31
C THR A 300 33.47 1.36 -15.79
N SER A 301 32.50 1.52 -16.68
CA SER A 301 32.74 1.72 -18.11
C SER A 301 33.59 2.95 -18.42
N THR A 302 33.43 4.07 -17.67
CA THR A 302 34.10 5.35 -17.92
C THR A 302 35.62 5.27 -17.78
N ASP A 303 36.11 4.56 -16.76
CA ASP A 303 37.56 4.40 -16.52
C ASP A 303 38.20 3.53 -17.61
N LEU A 304 37.51 2.48 -18.03
CA LEU A 304 38.01 1.58 -19.07
C LEU A 304 38.04 2.25 -20.42
N VAL A 305 36.98 3.02 -20.77
CA VAL A 305 36.97 3.83 -22.03
C VAL A 305 38.15 4.78 -22.05
N SER A 306 38.42 5.47 -20.94
CA SER A 306 39.57 6.40 -20.87
C SER A 306 40.92 5.71 -21.06
N LEU A 307 41.03 4.43 -20.72
CA LEU A 307 42.26 3.65 -20.81
C LEU A 307 42.50 3.10 -22.23
N ILE A 308 41.47 2.56 -22.87
CA ILE A 308 41.61 1.84 -24.16
C ILE A 308 41.22 2.68 -25.39
N GLY A 309 40.53 3.80 -25.18
CA GLY A 309 40.01 4.68 -26.22
C GLY A 309 38.70 4.21 -26.89
N ASP A 310 38.03 5.13 -27.57
CA ASP A 310 36.66 4.92 -28.07
C ASP A 310 36.53 3.74 -29.06
N ALA A 311 37.49 3.60 -30.00
CA ALA A 311 37.42 2.55 -30.99
C ALA A 311 37.56 1.14 -30.42
N ALA A 312 38.50 0.94 -29.47
CA ALA A 312 38.69 -0.33 -28.82
C ALA A 312 37.53 -0.62 -27.86
N TRP A 313 36.93 0.41 -27.25
CA TRP A 313 35.73 0.29 -26.43
C TRP A 313 34.53 -0.19 -27.28
N GLU A 314 34.32 0.35 -28.47
CA GLU A 314 33.24 -0.04 -29.34
C GLU A 314 33.37 -1.50 -29.83
N GLU A 315 34.57 -1.96 -30.14
CA GLU A 315 34.85 -3.37 -30.44
C GLU A 315 34.59 -4.29 -29.24
N LEU A 316 35.00 -3.87 -28.03
CA LEU A 316 34.75 -4.62 -26.81
C LEU A 316 33.27 -4.74 -26.48
N LEU A 317 32.47 -3.68 -26.65
CA LEU A 317 31.03 -3.71 -26.51
C LEU A 317 30.36 -4.66 -27.51
N HIS A 318 30.77 -4.61 -28.78
CA HIS A 318 30.28 -5.53 -29.79
C HIS A 318 30.58 -7.00 -29.48
N TRP A 319 31.76 -7.29 -28.93
CA TRP A 319 32.10 -8.62 -28.47
C TRP A 319 31.27 -9.04 -27.25
N HIS A 320 31.15 -8.16 -26.27
CA HIS A 320 30.32 -8.34 -25.07
C HIS A 320 28.88 -8.69 -25.46
N ASP A 321 28.26 -7.88 -26.28
CA ASP A 321 26.87 -8.07 -26.71
C ASP A 321 26.65 -9.39 -27.42
N ARG A 322 27.54 -9.75 -28.33
CA ARG A 322 27.46 -11.03 -29.05
C ARG A 322 27.65 -12.20 -28.10
N THR A 323 28.57 -12.09 -27.15
CA THR A 323 28.87 -13.12 -26.17
C THR A 323 27.71 -13.35 -25.21
N ILE A 324 27.10 -12.27 -24.70
CA ILE A 324 25.93 -12.37 -23.84
C ILE A 324 24.76 -12.96 -24.61
N ARG A 325 24.39 -12.44 -25.79
CA ARG A 325 23.29 -13.00 -26.61
C ARG A 325 23.46 -14.48 -26.91
N ALA A 326 24.65 -14.90 -27.27
CA ALA A 326 24.92 -16.31 -27.51
C ALA A 326 24.74 -17.17 -26.23
N THR A 327 25.14 -16.64 -25.08
CA THR A 327 24.97 -17.33 -23.79
C THR A 327 23.50 -17.39 -23.39
N LEU A 328 22.77 -16.29 -23.52
CA LEU A 328 21.33 -16.23 -23.26
C LEU A 328 20.56 -17.23 -24.13
N ALA A 329 20.81 -17.23 -25.42
CA ALA A 329 20.15 -18.14 -26.37
C ALA A 329 20.42 -19.61 -26.04
N HIS A 330 21.65 -19.95 -25.59
CA HIS A 330 22.01 -21.31 -25.16
C HIS A 330 21.22 -21.80 -23.93
N HIS A 331 20.85 -20.88 -23.03
CA HIS A 331 20.12 -21.18 -21.80
C HIS A 331 18.63 -20.83 -21.89
N GLY A 332 18.07 -20.58 -23.08
CA GLY A 332 16.64 -20.28 -23.26
C GLY A 332 16.20 -18.92 -22.73
N GLY A 333 17.12 -17.97 -22.61
CA GLY A 333 16.82 -16.59 -22.21
C GLY A 333 16.16 -15.80 -23.36
N GLU A 334 15.01 -15.20 -23.10
CA GLU A 334 14.31 -14.27 -23.99
C GLU A 334 14.85 -12.85 -23.76
N GLU A 335 15.60 -12.29 -24.72
CA GLU A 335 16.02 -10.89 -24.66
C GLU A 335 14.79 -9.98 -24.81
N VAL A 336 14.42 -9.31 -23.71
CA VAL A 336 13.28 -8.39 -23.67
C VAL A 336 13.69 -7.01 -24.12
N ARG A 337 14.84 -6.54 -23.62
CA ARG A 337 15.36 -5.19 -23.92
C ARG A 337 16.87 -5.14 -23.73
N HIS A 338 17.53 -4.36 -24.58
CA HIS A 338 18.93 -3.96 -24.47
C HIS A 338 19.01 -2.44 -24.29
N THR A 339 19.78 -1.97 -23.31
CA THR A 339 19.86 -0.55 -22.95
C THR A 339 21.22 0.07 -23.24
N GLY A 340 22.01 -0.55 -24.12
CA GLY A 340 23.35 -0.10 -24.50
C GLY A 340 24.45 -0.65 -23.61
N ASP A 341 24.28 -0.63 -22.31
CA ASP A 341 25.22 -1.14 -21.28
C ASP A 341 24.70 -2.35 -20.52
N GLY A 342 23.45 -2.74 -20.73
CA GLY A 342 22.84 -3.85 -20.01
C GLY A 342 21.72 -4.56 -20.75
N PHE A 343 21.39 -5.73 -20.28
CA PHE A 343 20.32 -6.59 -20.82
C PHE A 343 19.21 -6.78 -19.80
N PHE A 344 17.98 -6.69 -20.23
CA PHE A 344 16.80 -7.19 -19.55
C PHE A 344 16.35 -8.48 -20.26
N VAL A 345 16.34 -9.59 -19.53
CA VAL A 345 16.09 -10.93 -20.05
C VAL A 345 15.06 -11.66 -19.18
N ALA A 346 14.18 -12.43 -19.82
CA ALA A 346 13.21 -13.28 -19.14
C ALA A 346 13.52 -14.78 -19.38
N PHE A 347 13.38 -15.61 -18.35
CA PHE A 347 13.55 -17.06 -18.40
C PHE A 347 12.31 -17.77 -17.90
N ASP A 348 11.95 -18.89 -18.54
CA ASP A 348 10.89 -19.77 -18.07
C ASP A 348 11.29 -20.53 -16.81
N GLN A 349 12.57 -20.90 -16.69
CA GLN A 349 13.12 -21.66 -15.59
C GLN A 349 14.15 -20.85 -14.81
N ALA A 350 14.00 -20.78 -13.50
CA ALA A 350 14.93 -20.06 -12.63
C ALA A 350 16.35 -20.68 -12.65
N ARG A 351 16.43 -22.00 -12.84
CA ARG A 351 17.72 -22.72 -12.96
C ARG A 351 18.49 -22.27 -14.20
N ASP A 352 17.82 -22.14 -15.34
CA ASP A 352 18.46 -21.72 -16.60
C ASP A 352 18.97 -20.28 -16.51
N ALA A 353 18.24 -19.41 -15.81
CA ALA A 353 18.67 -18.06 -15.52
C ALA A 353 19.95 -18.02 -14.66
N VAL A 354 20.03 -18.86 -13.62
CA VAL A 354 21.23 -18.99 -12.77
C VAL A 354 22.41 -19.52 -13.56
N GLU A 355 22.22 -20.57 -14.35
CA GLU A 355 23.28 -21.17 -15.18
C GLU A 355 23.79 -20.18 -16.24
N SER A 356 22.88 -19.42 -16.85
CA SER A 356 23.22 -18.36 -17.80
C SER A 356 24.05 -17.26 -17.15
N ALA A 357 23.67 -16.79 -15.95
CA ALA A 357 24.41 -15.78 -15.20
C ALA A 357 25.85 -16.22 -14.89
N VAL A 358 26.02 -17.45 -14.42
CA VAL A 358 27.34 -18.03 -14.16
C VAL A 358 28.15 -18.18 -15.44
N ALA A 359 27.53 -18.64 -16.53
CA ALA A 359 28.21 -18.79 -17.83
C ALA A 359 28.67 -17.44 -18.38
N ILE A 360 27.87 -16.38 -18.21
CA ILE A 360 28.25 -15.00 -18.61
C ILE A 360 29.52 -14.58 -17.84
N GLN A 361 29.53 -14.67 -16.50
CA GLN A 361 30.68 -14.24 -15.69
C GLN A 361 31.94 -15.03 -16.06
N ARG A 362 31.83 -16.34 -16.25
CA ARG A 362 32.98 -17.18 -16.64
C ARG A 362 33.54 -16.78 -17.99
N ARG A 363 32.71 -16.55 -18.99
CA ARG A 363 33.16 -16.11 -20.33
C ARG A 363 33.86 -14.75 -20.30
N LEU A 364 33.35 -13.80 -19.49
CA LEU A 364 34.01 -12.51 -19.29
C LEU A 364 35.37 -12.65 -18.60
N ALA A 365 35.44 -13.52 -17.58
CA ALA A 365 36.69 -13.81 -16.88
C ALA A 365 37.72 -14.53 -17.80
N ASP A 366 37.27 -15.46 -18.65
CA ASP A 366 38.13 -16.13 -19.63
C ASP A 366 38.69 -15.13 -20.64
N HIS A 367 37.86 -14.26 -21.19
CA HIS A 367 38.32 -13.21 -22.10
C HIS A 367 39.35 -12.28 -21.43
N ARG A 368 39.16 -11.93 -20.18
CA ARG A 368 40.12 -11.10 -19.44
C ARG A 368 41.45 -11.81 -19.27
N ARG A 369 41.44 -13.11 -19.03
CA ARG A 369 42.68 -13.92 -18.90
C ARG A 369 43.42 -14.06 -20.21
N GLU A 370 42.68 -14.19 -21.33
CA GLU A 370 43.26 -14.37 -22.69
C GLU A 370 43.73 -13.08 -23.31
N HIS A 371 43.00 -11.98 -23.13
CA HIS A 371 43.24 -10.70 -23.81
C HIS A 371 43.70 -9.57 -22.89
N GLY A 372 43.76 -9.81 -21.56
CA GLY A 372 44.21 -8.82 -20.58
C GLY A 372 43.12 -7.85 -20.09
N PHE A 373 41.96 -7.79 -20.72
CA PHE A 373 40.86 -6.90 -20.37
C PHE A 373 39.49 -7.52 -20.72
N ALA A 374 38.47 -7.14 -19.96
CA ALA A 374 37.05 -7.37 -20.25
C ALA A 374 36.22 -6.37 -19.48
N VAL A 375 34.98 -6.15 -19.91
CA VAL A 375 34.02 -5.39 -19.10
C VAL A 375 33.68 -6.12 -17.83
N SER A 376 33.51 -5.40 -16.74
CA SER A 376 32.98 -5.95 -15.49
C SER A 376 31.47 -5.78 -15.47
N VAL A 377 30.75 -6.88 -15.32
CA VAL A 377 29.28 -6.92 -15.35
C VAL A 377 28.75 -7.34 -14.00
N ARG A 378 27.73 -6.66 -13.49
CA ARG A 378 26.90 -7.14 -12.38
C ARG A 378 25.64 -7.78 -12.94
N VAL A 379 25.15 -8.83 -12.29
CA VAL A 379 23.96 -9.58 -12.70
C VAL A 379 23.00 -9.71 -11.53
N GLY A 380 21.74 -9.34 -11.72
CA GLY A 380 20.68 -9.53 -10.76
C GLY A 380 19.56 -10.41 -11.27
N LEU A 381 19.10 -11.34 -10.43
CA LEU A 381 18.03 -12.27 -10.75
C LEU A 381 16.89 -12.18 -9.75
N HIS A 382 15.65 -12.12 -10.25
CA HIS A 382 14.45 -12.18 -9.41
C HIS A 382 13.33 -12.94 -10.13
N THR A 383 12.69 -13.87 -9.42
CA THR A 383 11.50 -14.59 -9.91
C THR A 383 10.24 -13.91 -9.40
N ALA A 384 9.34 -13.56 -10.30
CA ALA A 384 8.09 -12.92 -9.96
C ALA A 384 7.02 -13.11 -11.04
N GLU A 385 5.78 -12.84 -10.66
CA GLU A 385 4.69 -12.67 -11.61
C GLU A 385 4.82 -11.32 -12.34
N ALA A 386 4.56 -11.35 -13.63
CA ALA A 386 4.51 -10.17 -14.49
C ALA A 386 3.41 -10.32 -15.55
N THR A 387 2.92 -9.20 -16.05
CA THR A 387 2.00 -9.19 -17.18
C THR A 387 2.80 -9.08 -18.47
N ARG A 388 2.64 -10.05 -19.39
CA ARG A 388 3.28 -9.99 -20.70
C ARG A 388 2.57 -8.98 -21.59
N GLN A 389 3.32 -8.04 -22.19
CA GLN A 389 2.81 -7.00 -23.09
C GLN A 389 3.57 -7.07 -24.42
N GLY A 390 3.09 -7.92 -25.33
CA GLY A 390 3.81 -8.21 -26.57
C GLY A 390 5.15 -8.90 -26.29
N ASN A 391 6.26 -8.24 -26.63
CA ASN A 391 7.62 -8.71 -26.33
C ASN A 391 8.21 -8.11 -25.04
N ASP A 392 7.43 -7.38 -24.24
CA ASP A 392 7.86 -6.77 -22.99
C ASP A 392 7.11 -7.37 -21.78
N TYR A 393 7.58 -7.10 -20.58
CA TYR A 393 6.97 -7.51 -19.31
C TYR A 393 6.79 -6.30 -18.40
N ALA A 394 5.63 -6.21 -17.77
CA ALA A 394 5.29 -5.13 -16.85
C ALA A 394 4.82 -5.69 -15.49
N GLY A 395 5.01 -4.91 -14.44
CA GLY A 395 4.57 -5.24 -13.09
C GLY A 395 5.62 -4.96 -12.03
N GLN A 396 5.21 -5.00 -10.76
CA GLN A 396 6.10 -4.73 -9.63
C GLN A 396 7.30 -5.68 -9.60
N GLY A 397 7.11 -6.96 -9.98
CA GLY A 397 8.17 -7.96 -10.01
C GLY A 397 9.33 -7.59 -10.94
N VAL A 398 9.05 -6.99 -12.11
CA VAL A 398 10.07 -6.50 -13.03
C VAL A 398 10.87 -5.35 -12.42
N HIS A 399 10.20 -4.42 -11.73
CA HIS A 399 10.87 -3.33 -11.03
C HIS A 399 11.76 -3.83 -9.88
N VAL A 400 11.32 -4.86 -9.15
CA VAL A 400 12.13 -5.51 -8.12
C VAL A 400 13.37 -6.15 -8.76
N ALA A 401 13.22 -6.87 -9.87
CA ALA A 401 14.33 -7.52 -10.57
C ALA A 401 15.41 -6.51 -11.00
N ALA A 402 14.99 -5.39 -11.61
CA ALA A 402 15.91 -4.32 -12.00
C ALA A 402 16.69 -3.75 -10.81
N ARG A 403 16.05 -3.62 -9.66
CA ARG A 403 16.70 -3.10 -8.44
C ARG A 403 17.59 -4.12 -7.75
N VAL A 404 17.26 -5.42 -7.83
CA VAL A 404 18.16 -6.51 -7.38
C VAL A 404 19.44 -6.49 -8.21
N GLY A 405 19.35 -6.25 -9.54
CA GLY A 405 20.52 -6.03 -10.38
C GLY A 405 21.40 -4.86 -9.94
N GLY A 406 20.77 -3.77 -9.47
CA GLY A 406 21.49 -2.60 -9.00
C GLY A 406 22.17 -2.73 -7.63
N VAL A 407 21.87 -3.79 -6.86
CA VAL A 407 22.49 -4.04 -5.52
C VAL A 407 23.86 -4.71 -5.64
N GLY A 408 24.11 -5.44 -6.73
CA GLY A 408 25.36 -6.16 -6.95
C GLY A 408 26.54 -5.25 -7.21
N GLU A 409 27.72 -5.71 -6.80
CA GLU A 409 28.99 -5.11 -7.17
C GLU A 409 29.51 -5.64 -8.52
N ALA A 410 30.64 -5.10 -9.01
CA ALA A 410 31.27 -5.60 -10.22
C ALA A 410 31.55 -7.11 -10.11
N GLU A 411 31.22 -7.87 -11.14
CA GLU A 411 31.35 -9.33 -11.25
C GLU A 411 30.49 -10.13 -10.24
N GLU A 412 29.58 -9.48 -9.53
CA GLU A 412 28.68 -10.16 -8.59
C GLU A 412 27.41 -10.64 -9.33
N ILE A 413 26.95 -11.84 -8.95
CA ILE A 413 25.63 -12.37 -9.30
C ILE A 413 24.79 -12.34 -8.04
N VAL A 414 23.78 -11.48 -8.00
CA VAL A 414 22.85 -11.33 -6.88
C VAL A 414 21.52 -11.97 -7.24
N ILE A 415 21.05 -12.87 -6.40
CA ILE A 415 19.77 -13.56 -6.56
C ILE A 415 18.85 -13.29 -5.38
N SER A 416 17.57 -13.11 -5.64
CA SER A 416 16.56 -13.03 -4.56
C SER A 416 16.21 -14.42 -4.02
N ALA A 417 15.68 -14.47 -2.80
CA ALA A 417 15.19 -15.72 -2.20
C ALA A 417 14.11 -16.40 -3.07
N ALA A 418 13.34 -15.63 -3.87
CA ALA A 418 12.36 -16.17 -4.80
C ALA A 418 13.00 -17.01 -5.90
N VAL A 419 14.19 -16.65 -6.39
CA VAL A 419 14.94 -17.43 -7.39
C VAL A 419 15.34 -18.78 -6.80
N LEU A 420 15.88 -18.80 -5.59
CA LEU A 420 16.29 -20.07 -4.93
C LEU A 420 15.09 -20.97 -4.66
N LYS A 421 13.97 -20.40 -4.26
CA LYS A 421 12.73 -21.17 -4.04
C LYS A 421 12.27 -21.86 -5.33
N GLU A 422 12.33 -21.16 -6.45
CA GLU A 422 11.87 -21.68 -7.75
C GLU A 422 12.89 -22.61 -8.41
N ALA A 423 14.18 -22.25 -8.36
CA ALA A 423 15.24 -23.09 -8.93
C ALA A 423 15.47 -24.41 -8.17
N GLY A 424 15.08 -24.46 -6.89
CA GLY A 424 15.41 -25.57 -6.01
C GLY A 424 16.90 -25.68 -5.72
N ALA A 425 17.43 -26.90 -5.69
CA ALA A 425 18.88 -27.09 -5.46
C ALA A 425 19.67 -26.63 -6.68
N ILE A 426 20.53 -25.62 -6.49
CA ILE A 426 21.51 -25.16 -7.47
C ILE A 426 22.89 -25.74 -7.15
N ARG A 427 23.71 -25.91 -8.18
CA ARG A 427 25.05 -26.54 -8.04
C ARG A 427 26.16 -25.57 -7.61
N PHE A 428 25.82 -24.29 -7.50
CA PHE A 428 26.78 -23.22 -7.14
C PHE A 428 26.62 -22.86 -5.67
N PRO A 429 27.72 -22.63 -4.93
CA PRO A 429 27.66 -22.10 -3.58
C PRO A 429 27.00 -20.71 -3.55
N VAL A 430 26.23 -20.42 -2.51
CA VAL A 430 25.63 -19.13 -2.27
C VAL A 430 26.06 -18.56 -0.92
N SER A 431 26.13 -17.25 -0.84
CA SER A 431 26.44 -16.53 0.41
C SER A 431 25.31 -16.67 1.44
N GLU A 432 25.59 -16.26 2.68
CA GLU A 432 24.54 -16.05 3.67
C GLU A 432 23.50 -15.03 3.17
N PRO A 433 22.22 -15.20 3.50
CA PRO A 433 21.17 -14.26 3.13
C PRO A 433 21.40 -12.88 3.75
N ARG A 434 21.31 -11.82 2.94
CA ARG A 434 21.29 -10.42 3.39
C ARG A 434 19.99 -9.74 3.04
N SER A 435 19.45 -8.91 3.93
CA SER A 435 18.27 -8.10 3.67
C SER A 435 18.67 -6.77 3.03
N VAL A 436 18.05 -6.41 1.91
CA VAL A 436 18.31 -5.15 1.21
C VAL A 436 17.04 -4.33 1.07
N SER A 437 17.11 -3.05 1.43
CA SER A 437 16.03 -2.09 1.21
C SER A 437 16.16 -1.53 -0.21
N LEU A 438 15.14 -1.72 -1.02
CA LEU A 438 15.12 -1.26 -2.41
C LEU A 438 14.25 0.00 -2.52
N LYS A 439 14.73 1.04 -3.20
CA LYS A 439 14.00 2.30 -3.35
C LYS A 439 12.60 2.08 -3.97
N GLY A 440 11.55 2.46 -3.24
CA GLY A 440 10.15 2.30 -3.68
C GLY A 440 9.57 0.89 -3.48
N ILE A 441 10.24 0.02 -2.74
CA ILE A 441 9.74 -1.28 -2.28
C ILE A 441 9.63 -1.20 -0.76
N ILE A 442 8.43 -1.47 -0.24
CA ILE A 442 8.12 -1.27 1.20
C ILE A 442 8.85 -2.30 2.06
N GLU A 443 8.89 -3.56 1.65
CA GLU A 443 9.52 -4.65 2.41
C GLU A 443 10.94 -4.91 1.94
N PRO A 444 11.91 -5.05 2.86
CA PRO A 444 13.26 -5.48 2.52
C PRO A 444 13.26 -6.85 1.86
N ILE A 445 14.04 -7.02 0.80
CA ILE A 445 14.14 -8.27 0.05
C ILE A 445 15.40 -9.03 0.50
N LYS A 446 15.24 -10.32 0.77
CA LYS A 446 16.37 -11.21 1.04
C LYS A 446 17.06 -11.57 -0.27
N VAL A 447 18.36 -11.30 -0.33
CA VAL A 447 19.22 -11.63 -1.47
C VAL A 447 20.45 -12.39 -1.03
N GLN A 448 21.03 -13.14 -1.96
CA GLN A 448 22.28 -13.90 -1.77
C GLN A 448 23.14 -13.73 -3.02
N SER A 449 24.45 -13.87 -2.87
CA SER A 449 25.39 -13.84 -3.98
C SER A 449 25.81 -15.25 -4.36
N ILE A 450 25.93 -15.52 -5.66
CA ILE A 450 26.43 -16.81 -6.17
C ILE A 450 27.95 -16.76 -6.29
N ASP A 451 28.64 -17.76 -5.74
CA ASP A 451 30.04 -18.01 -6.06
C ASP A 451 30.13 -18.75 -7.38
N TRP A 452 30.50 -18.04 -8.41
CA TRP A 452 30.59 -18.54 -9.79
C TRP A 452 32.00 -18.95 -10.23
N ARG A 453 33.03 -18.68 -9.38
CA ARG A 453 34.45 -18.97 -9.64
C ARG A 453 34.79 -20.43 -9.57
#